data_107579ff665d0e97ab32b26159d4a91f
#
_entry.id   107579ff665d0e97ab32b26159d4a91f
#
_cell.length_a   1.000
_cell.length_b   1.000
_cell.length_c   1.000
_cell.angle_alpha   90.00
_cell.angle_beta   90.00
_cell.angle_gamma   90.00
#
_symmetry.space_group_name_H-M   'P 1'
#
loop_
_entity.id
_entity.type
_entity.pdbx_description
1 polymer ?
#
loop_
_entity_poly.entity_id
_entity_poly.type
_entity_poly.pdbx_seq_one_letter_code
_entity_poly.pdbx_strand_id
1 'polypeptide(L)'
;MNEIPINVALYDAKLYDCEYFNRFSNPSSIHWHFHEFRLSAQTVASAAGMQAVCIFVNDRIDRPCLIQLAKLEVRLIALRCAGFNNVDLPAAKELGISVARVPAYSPHAVAEHTIGLLLTLNRQIHRAYNRVREHNFSLNGLVGFDLAGKTVGIVGTGRIGRIAAQIFRGFDCRVLAFDTVPNLPWAKQYDIEYTQLNDLFQTSDVISLHVPLTAETYHLIGYETLRRIKQGAFLINTSRGKLVDTTVLIDSLKRNHLGGVALDVYEEEEGIFFEDHSQHVLQDDELNLLLTFPNVLITSHQAFLTQEALNELARVTIDNILQFVNGRAIYLDNQLC
;
A
#
# COMPACT_ATOMS: atom_id res chain seq x y z
N MET A 1 14.58 38.14 10.53
CA MET A 1 13.19 38.41 10.15
C MET A 1 12.40 37.23 10.67
N ASN A 2 11.40 37.42 11.54
CA ASN A 2 10.50 36.33 11.90
C ASN A 2 9.68 35.98 10.66
N GLU A 3 10.01 34.88 10.02
CA GLU A 3 9.19 34.33 8.93
C GLU A 3 7.83 33.94 9.52
N ILE A 4 6.76 34.42 8.87
CA ILE A 4 5.39 34.03 9.28
C ILE A 4 5.25 32.53 8.97
N PRO A 5 4.82 31.69 9.92
CA PRO A 5 4.68 30.27 9.66
C PRO A 5 3.66 30.01 8.56
N ILE A 6 3.92 28.98 7.76
CA ILE A 6 3.05 28.54 6.67
C ILE A 6 1.86 27.79 7.27
N ASN A 7 0.64 28.14 6.85
CA ASN A 7 -0.54 27.35 7.20
C ASN A 7 -0.70 26.18 6.21
N VAL A 8 -0.74 24.97 6.72
CA VAL A 8 -0.92 23.74 5.95
C VAL A 8 -2.07 22.92 6.53
N ALA A 9 -3.09 22.63 5.71
CA ALA A 9 -4.15 21.72 6.09
C ALA A 9 -3.74 20.28 5.76
N LEU A 10 -3.79 19.38 6.74
CA LEU A 10 -3.56 17.96 6.58
C LEU A 10 -4.89 17.22 6.72
N TYR A 11 -5.30 16.54 5.64
CA TYR A 11 -6.60 15.87 5.54
C TYR A 11 -6.47 14.36 5.79
N ASP A 12 -7.61 13.72 6.13
CA ASP A 12 -7.68 12.32 6.55
C ASP A 12 -6.64 12.01 7.65
N ALA A 13 -6.47 12.94 8.59
CA ALA A 13 -5.48 12.90 9.67
C ALA A 13 -5.81 11.76 10.65
N LYS A 14 -4.83 10.91 10.91
CA LYS A 14 -4.89 9.90 11.95
C LYS A 14 -4.01 10.37 13.14
N LEU A 15 -4.18 9.76 14.31
CA LEU A 15 -3.41 10.14 15.50
C LEU A 15 -1.89 10.06 15.27
N TYR A 16 -1.43 9.05 14.55
CA TYR A 16 -0.02 8.91 14.21
C TYR A 16 0.47 10.04 13.29
N ASP A 17 -0.36 10.54 12.34
CA ASP A 17 0.01 11.69 11.52
C ASP A 17 0.25 12.91 12.40
N CYS A 18 -0.69 13.22 13.30
CA CYS A 18 -0.55 14.35 14.22
C CYS A 18 0.74 14.26 15.05
N GLU A 19 1.07 13.06 15.57
CA GLU A 19 2.27 12.84 16.36
C GLU A 19 3.54 13.08 15.52
N TYR A 20 3.66 12.41 14.37
CA TYR A 20 4.89 12.43 13.56
C TYR A 20 5.10 13.78 12.87
N PHE A 21 4.07 14.39 12.30
CA PHE A 21 4.20 15.70 11.66
C PHE A 21 4.52 16.81 12.66
N ASN A 22 3.95 16.79 13.87
CA ASN A 22 4.33 17.74 14.94
C ASN A 22 5.77 17.50 15.44
N ARG A 23 6.23 16.25 15.51
CA ARG A 23 7.59 15.92 15.95
C ARG A 23 8.67 16.45 15.00
N PHE A 24 8.43 16.39 13.69
CA PHE A 24 9.43 16.75 12.66
C PHE A 24 9.31 18.20 12.17
N SER A 25 8.19 18.88 12.42
CA SER A 25 8.05 20.28 12.02
C SER A 25 8.52 21.24 13.10
N ASN A 26 9.06 22.38 12.65
CA ASN A 26 9.27 23.52 13.54
C ASN A 26 8.01 24.39 13.54
N PRO A 27 7.35 24.63 14.70
CA PRO A 27 6.16 25.47 14.77
C PRO A 27 6.33 26.89 14.25
N SER A 28 7.56 27.41 14.24
CA SER A 28 7.86 28.72 13.63
C SER A 28 7.89 28.69 12.10
N SER A 29 7.93 27.50 11.47
CA SER A 29 7.98 27.34 10.02
C SER A 29 6.66 26.84 9.44
N ILE A 30 5.99 25.89 10.10
CA ILE A 30 4.72 25.31 9.64
C ILE A 30 3.72 25.29 10.80
N HIS A 31 2.51 25.78 10.51
CA HIS A 31 1.34 25.66 11.37
C HIS A 31 0.37 24.65 10.73
N TRP A 32 0.22 23.49 11.38
CA TRP A 32 -0.64 22.42 10.91
C TRP A 32 -2.09 22.62 11.32
N HIS A 33 -3.01 22.43 10.36
CA HIS A 33 -4.45 22.31 10.57
C HIS A 33 -4.86 20.86 10.25
N PHE A 34 -4.99 20.03 11.27
CA PHE A 34 -5.36 18.61 11.11
C PHE A 34 -6.87 18.47 10.96
N HIS A 35 -7.30 17.79 9.91
CA HIS A 35 -8.69 17.44 9.63
C HIS A 35 -8.84 15.93 9.54
N GLU A 36 -9.73 15.34 10.33
CA GLU A 36 -10.03 13.91 10.29
C GLU A 36 -10.82 13.51 9.05
N PHE A 37 -11.51 14.45 8.42
CA PHE A 37 -12.25 14.23 7.17
C PHE A 37 -11.35 14.36 5.94
N ARG A 38 -11.79 13.76 4.84
CA ARG A 38 -11.08 13.74 3.54
C ARG A 38 -11.26 15.03 2.76
N LEU A 39 -10.24 15.40 1.99
CA LEU A 39 -10.33 16.47 1.01
C LEU A 39 -11.07 16.01 -0.24
N SER A 40 -12.06 16.78 -0.62
CA SER A 40 -12.86 16.58 -1.84
C SER A 40 -13.47 17.92 -2.28
N ALA A 41 -14.16 17.95 -3.40
CA ALA A 41 -14.89 19.13 -3.84
C ALA A 41 -15.95 19.62 -2.83
N GLN A 42 -16.45 18.76 -1.93
CA GLN A 42 -17.43 19.09 -0.90
C GLN A 42 -16.78 19.70 0.34
N THR A 43 -15.54 19.34 0.66
CA THR A 43 -14.85 19.75 1.89
C THR A 43 -13.76 20.82 1.67
N VAL A 44 -13.44 21.12 0.41
CA VAL A 44 -12.33 22.01 0.01
C VAL A 44 -12.41 23.43 0.59
N ALA A 45 -13.58 23.91 1.00
CA ALA A 45 -13.73 25.23 1.64
C ALA A 45 -12.90 25.34 2.93
N SER A 46 -12.60 24.23 3.61
CA SER A 46 -11.74 24.20 4.79
C SER A 46 -10.27 24.54 4.51
N ALA A 47 -9.86 24.54 3.23
CA ALA A 47 -8.52 24.96 2.80
C ALA A 47 -8.37 26.48 2.68
N ALA A 48 -9.40 27.28 3.03
CA ALA A 48 -9.32 28.74 2.97
C ALA A 48 -8.20 29.27 3.88
N GLY A 49 -7.31 30.11 3.33
CA GLY A 49 -6.16 30.67 4.06
C GLY A 49 -4.96 29.71 4.18
N MET A 50 -5.01 28.54 3.59
CA MET A 50 -3.88 27.60 3.55
C MET A 50 -2.98 27.86 2.33
N GLN A 51 -1.66 27.80 2.52
CA GLN A 51 -0.70 27.90 1.43
C GLN A 51 -0.48 26.54 0.72
N ALA A 52 -0.65 25.45 1.48
CA ALA A 52 -0.54 24.09 0.97
C ALA A 52 -1.58 23.17 1.61
N VAL A 53 -1.88 22.07 0.94
CA VAL A 53 -2.67 20.97 1.50
C VAL A 53 -1.83 19.70 1.49
N CYS A 54 -1.88 18.94 2.60
CA CYS A 54 -1.28 17.63 2.74
C CYS A 54 -2.37 16.57 2.70
N ILE A 55 -2.24 15.60 1.79
CA ILE A 55 -3.28 14.62 1.49
C ILE A 55 -2.77 13.18 1.57
N PHE A 56 -3.70 12.23 1.67
CA PHE A 56 -3.44 10.80 1.66
C PHE A 56 -4.13 10.09 0.48
N VAL A 57 -4.05 8.79 0.42
CA VAL A 57 -4.51 7.96 -0.72
C VAL A 57 -6.02 8.02 -0.97
N ASN A 58 -6.82 8.30 0.07
CA ASN A 58 -8.27 8.31 0.01
C ASN A 58 -8.89 9.70 -0.21
N ASP A 59 -8.07 10.76 -0.22
CA ASP A 59 -8.52 12.09 -0.60
C ASP A 59 -8.84 12.11 -2.11
N ARG A 60 -9.84 12.88 -2.53
CA ARG A 60 -10.26 12.95 -3.92
C ARG A 60 -9.97 14.31 -4.52
N ILE A 61 -8.87 14.40 -5.27
CA ILE A 61 -8.36 15.64 -5.87
C ILE A 61 -8.64 15.63 -7.37
N ASP A 62 -9.92 15.60 -7.68
CA ASP A 62 -10.40 15.73 -9.05
C ASP A 62 -10.42 17.19 -9.53
N ARG A 63 -10.67 17.41 -10.83
CA ARG A 63 -10.71 18.76 -11.43
C ARG A 63 -11.64 19.73 -10.68
N PRO A 64 -12.86 19.36 -10.24
CA PRO A 64 -13.70 20.26 -9.44
C PRO A 64 -13.05 20.71 -8.13
N CYS A 65 -12.38 19.80 -7.42
CA CYS A 65 -11.64 20.11 -6.19
C CYS A 65 -10.47 21.07 -6.49
N LEU A 66 -9.68 20.77 -7.53
CA LEU A 66 -8.53 21.59 -7.95
C LEU A 66 -8.92 23.02 -8.34
N ILE A 67 -10.04 23.20 -9.06
CA ILE A 67 -10.54 24.54 -9.41
C ILE A 67 -10.84 25.37 -8.14
N GLN A 68 -11.38 24.74 -7.11
CA GLN A 68 -11.67 25.44 -5.85
C GLN A 68 -10.40 25.71 -5.05
N LEU A 69 -9.45 24.78 -4.98
CA LEU A 69 -8.14 25.00 -4.37
C LEU A 69 -7.40 26.17 -5.03
N ALA A 70 -7.42 26.25 -6.36
CA ALA A 70 -6.81 27.37 -7.10
C ALA A 70 -7.45 28.72 -6.75
N LYS A 71 -8.80 28.77 -6.58
CA LYS A 71 -9.52 30.00 -6.15
C LYS A 71 -9.20 30.39 -4.72
N LEU A 72 -8.88 29.43 -3.85
CA LEU A 72 -8.44 29.65 -2.47
C LEU A 72 -6.93 29.98 -2.39
N GLU A 73 -6.26 30.13 -3.52
CA GLU A 73 -4.83 30.42 -3.65
C GLU A 73 -3.90 29.33 -3.09
N VAL A 74 -4.40 28.11 -2.91
CA VAL A 74 -3.56 26.95 -2.61
C VAL A 74 -2.70 26.64 -3.83
N ARG A 75 -1.38 26.54 -3.63
CA ARG A 75 -0.41 26.37 -4.73
C ARG A 75 0.38 25.07 -4.67
N LEU A 76 0.27 24.32 -3.56
CA LEU A 76 0.96 23.05 -3.38
C LEU A 76 0.00 22.00 -2.81
N ILE A 77 0.04 20.83 -3.43
CA ILE A 77 -0.52 19.57 -2.89
C ILE A 77 0.66 18.67 -2.54
N ALA A 78 0.82 18.36 -1.26
CA ALA A 78 1.85 17.46 -0.75
C ALA A 78 1.20 16.12 -0.38
N LEU A 79 1.47 15.05 -1.16
CA LEU A 79 1.05 13.70 -0.81
C LEU A 79 2.01 13.12 0.24
N ARG A 80 1.47 12.70 1.38
CA ARG A 80 2.21 11.92 2.40
C ARG A 80 2.20 10.41 2.08
N CYS A 81 2.35 10.06 0.80
CA CYS A 81 2.39 8.67 0.30
C CYS A 81 3.10 8.62 -1.05
N ALA A 82 3.37 7.41 -1.54
CA ALA A 82 3.98 7.19 -2.84
C ALA A 82 2.95 7.16 -4.00
N GLY A 83 1.75 6.64 -3.74
CA GLY A 83 0.65 6.60 -4.70
C GLY A 83 0.05 7.99 -4.95
N PHE A 84 -0.42 8.24 -6.17
CA PHE A 84 -0.98 9.54 -6.58
C PHE A 84 -2.17 9.40 -7.55
N ASN A 85 -2.77 8.22 -7.64
CA ASN A 85 -3.87 7.96 -8.57
C ASN A 85 -5.14 8.76 -8.24
N ASN A 86 -5.23 9.29 -7.03
CA ASN A 86 -6.32 10.11 -6.52
C ASN A 86 -6.19 11.61 -6.89
N VAL A 87 -5.17 12.01 -7.67
CA VAL A 87 -4.92 13.39 -8.10
C VAL A 87 -4.99 13.51 -9.62
N ASP A 88 -5.81 14.43 -10.13
CA ASP A 88 -5.85 14.80 -11.55
C ASP A 88 -4.64 15.69 -11.89
N LEU A 89 -3.48 15.05 -12.16
CA LEU A 89 -2.23 15.76 -12.46
C LEU A 89 -2.31 16.70 -13.67
N PRO A 90 -2.96 16.33 -14.81
CA PRO A 90 -3.17 17.24 -15.92
C PRO A 90 -3.90 18.51 -15.51
N ALA A 91 -4.98 18.40 -14.73
CA ALA A 91 -5.72 19.55 -14.23
C ALA A 91 -4.92 20.40 -13.23
N ALA A 92 -4.15 19.75 -12.33
CA ALA A 92 -3.28 20.47 -11.39
C ALA A 92 -2.25 21.34 -12.14
N LYS A 93 -1.60 20.78 -13.15
CA LYS A 93 -0.64 21.50 -14.00
C LYS A 93 -1.27 22.68 -14.74
N GLU A 94 -2.45 22.49 -15.33
CA GLU A 94 -3.21 23.54 -16.02
C GLU A 94 -3.56 24.71 -15.09
N LEU A 95 -3.90 24.40 -13.82
CA LEU A 95 -4.29 25.38 -12.81
C LEU A 95 -3.10 25.98 -12.04
N GLY A 96 -1.88 25.60 -12.37
CA GLY A 96 -0.66 26.11 -11.73
C GLY A 96 -0.52 25.66 -10.28
N ILE A 97 -1.03 24.47 -9.94
CA ILE A 97 -0.87 23.85 -8.63
C ILE A 97 0.23 22.79 -8.73
N SER A 98 1.29 22.96 -7.96
CA SER A 98 2.36 21.98 -7.86
C SER A 98 1.91 20.77 -7.05
N VAL A 99 2.34 19.57 -7.45
CA VAL A 99 2.05 18.32 -6.74
C VAL A 99 3.36 17.62 -6.41
N ALA A 100 3.56 17.35 -5.13
CA ALA A 100 4.71 16.61 -4.64
C ALA A 100 4.29 15.36 -3.87
N ARG A 101 5.14 14.34 -3.84
CA ARG A 101 4.89 13.08 -3.14
C ARG A 101 6.11 12.62 -2.35
N VAL A 102 5.95 11.55 -1.58
CA VAL A 102 7.05 10.78 -1.01
C VAL A 102 7.28 9.54 -1.89
N PRO A 103 8.30 9.50 -2.74
CA PRO A 103 8.46 8.45 -3.75
C PRO A 103 8.82 7.09 -3.17
N ALA A 104 9.44 7.09 -1.97
CA ALA A 104 9.73 5.89 -1.19
C ALA A 104 9.93 6.28 0.27
N TYR A 105 9.45 5.45 1.20
CA TYR A 105 9.56 5.72 2.64
C TYR A 105 10.20 4.55 3.39
N SER A 106 9.74 3.31 3.26
CA SER A 106 10.38 2.12 3.83
C SER A 106 10.02 0.89 3.00
N PRO A 107 10.81 0.55 1.98
CA PRO A 107 10.59 -0.68 1.22
C PRO A 107 10.66 -1.94 2.09
N HIS A 108 11.45 -1.90 3.18
CA HIS A 108 11.55 -2.99 4.17
C HIS A 108 10.22 -3.22 4.89
N ALA A 109 9.52 -2.16 5.31
CA ALA A 109 8.24 -2.29 6.01
C ALA A 109 7.25 -3.17 5.23
N VAL A 110 7.05 -2.88 3.94
CA VAL A 110 6.12 -3.62 3.08
C VAL A 110 6.62 -5.05 2.81
N ALA A 111 7.91 -5.23 2.57
CA ALA A 111 8.49 -6.55 2.34
C ALA A 111 8.37 -7.44 3.59
N GLU A 112 8.69 -6.91 4.77
CA GLU A 112 8.59 -7.63 6.06
C GLU A 112 7.13 -7.95 6.39
N HIS A 113 6.20 -7.03 6.15
CA HIS A 113 4.77 -7.27 6.32
C HIS A 113 4.26 -8.41 5.41
N THR A 114 4.72 -8.46 4.16
CA THR A 114 4.45 -9.56 3.22
C THR A 114 4.80 -10.92 3.83
N ILE A 115 6.00 -11.03 4.43
CA ILE A 115 6.46 -12.24 5.11
C ILE A 115 5.62 -12.51 6.37
N GLY A 116 5.33 -11.46 7.15
CA GLY A 116 4.50 -11.53 8.34
C GLY A 116 3.10 -12.09 8.03
N LEU A 117 2.46 -11.62 6.96
CA LEU A 117 1.18 -12.12 6.48
C LEU A 117 1.25 -13.60 6.09
N LEU A 118 2.25 -13.99 5.30
CA LEU A 118 2.43 -15.40 4.91
C LEU A 118 2.61 -16.31 6.12
N LEU A 119 3.51 -15.96 7.03
CA LEU A 119 3.77 -16.77 8.22
C LEU A 119 2.54 -16.85 9.13
N THR A 120 1.83 -15.75 9.31
CA THR A 120 0.59 -15.70 10.10
C THR A 120 -0.49 -16.60 9.50
N LEU A 121 -0.68 -16.53 8.17
CA LEU A 121 -1.66 -17.34 7.46
C LEU A 121 -1.26 -18.82 7.44
N ASN A 122 -0.04 -19.14 7.03
CA ASN A 122 0.47 -20.52 6.94
C ASN A 122 0.46 -21.23 8.30
N ARG A 123 0.95 -20.55 9.35
CA ARG A 123 1.06 -21.16 10.69
C ARG A 123 -0.20 -20.95 11.53
N GLN A 124 -1.27 -20.33 10.96
CA GLN A 124 -2.54 -20.05 11.63
C GLN A 124 -2.37 -19.28 12.97
N ILE A 125 -1.36 -18.38 13.05
CA ILE A 125 -0.96 -17.72 14.31
C ILE A 125 -2.12 -16.93 14.92
N HIS A 126 -2.86 -16.17 14.11
CA HIS A 126 -4.02 -15.38 14.53
C HIS A 126 -5.15 -16.26 15.12
N ARG A 127 -5.38 -17.44 14.53
CA ARG A 127 -6.39 -18.39 15.01
C ARG A 127 -5.93 -19.08 16.29
N ALA A 128 -4.68 -19.51 16.35
CA ALA A 128 -4.09 -20.13 17.54
C ALA A 128 -4.12 -19.16 18.73
N TYR A 129 -3.75 -17.88 18.51
CA TYR A 129 -3.80 -16.84 19.52
C TYR A 129 -5.21 -16.67 20.10
N ASN A 130 -6.25 -16.56 19.25
CA ASN A 130 -7.63 -16.41 19.71
C ASN A 130 -8.12 -17.63 20.50
N ARG A 131 -7.81 -18.87 20.01
CA ARG A 131 -8.17 -20.12 20.71
C ARG A 131 -7.56 -20.20 22.11
N VAL A 132 -6.28 -19.86 22.26
CA VAL A 132 -5.61 -19.90 23.57
C VAL A 132 -6.26 -18.95 24.57
N ARG A 133 -6.71 -17.77 24.13
CA ARG A 133 -7.45 -16.81 24.97
C ARG A 133 -8.80 -17.35 25.45
N GLU A 134 -9.39 -18.28 24.69
CA GLU A 134 -10.64 -18.99 25.03
C GLU A 134 -10.36 -20.35 25.75
N HIS A 135 -9.14 -20.58 26.23
CA HIS A 135 -8.66 -21.81 26.85
C HIS A 135 -8.77 -23.07 25.96
N ASN A 136 -8.85 -22.89 24.64
CA ASN A 136 -8.81 -23.99 23.68
C ASN A 136 -7.36 -24.21 23.19
N PHE A 137 -6.70 -25.22 23.73
CA PHE A 137 -5.31 -25.58 23.41
C PHE A 137 -5.20 -26.70 22.35
N SER A 138 -6.29 -27.03 21.66
CA SER A 138 -6.28 -28.04 20.59
C SER A 138 -5.49 -27.57 19.38
N LEU A 139 -4.66 -28.47 18.84
CA LEU A 139 -3.88 -28.22 17.62
C LEU A 139 -4.63 -28.57 16.32
N ASN A 140 -5.85 -29.10 16.42
CA ASN A 140 -6.63 -29.52 15.25
C ASN A 140 -6.87 -28.34 14.29
N GLY A 141 -6.52 -28.52 13.00
CA GLY A 141 -6.69 -27.52 11.94
C GLY A 141 -5.67 -26.37 11.99
N LEU A 142 -4.56 -26.52 12.73
CA LEU A 142 -3.45 -25.54 12.78
C LEU A 142 -2.20 -26.02 12.02
N VAL A 143 -2.32 -27.09 11.22
CA VAL A 143 -1.18 -27.64 10.47
C VAL A 143 -0.81 -26.66 9.35
N GLY A 144 0.44 -26.22 9.34
CA GLY A 144 1.07 -25.45 8.27
C GLY A 144 2.14 -26.26 7.54
N PHE A 145 2.93 -25.59 6.73
CA PHE A 145 4.08 -26.16 6.00
C PHE A 145 5.36 -25.38 6.27
N ASP A 146 6.51 -26.02 6.04
CA ASP A 146 7.80 -25.36 6.12
C ASP A 146 8.07 -24.58 4.82
N LEU A 147 8.63 -23.37 4.94
CA LEU A 147 9.03 -22.57 3.76
C LEU A 147 10.31 -23.11 3.11
N ALA A 148 11.19 -23.72 3.88
CA ALA A 148 12.43 -24.32 3.36
C ALA A 148 12.13 -25.31 2.23
N GLY A 149 12.83 -25.15 1.11
CA GLY A 149 12.64 -25.95 -0.11
C GLY A 149 11.39 -25.63 -0.94
N LYS A 150 10.53 -24.69 -0.52
CA LYS A 150 9.41 -24.22 -1.34
C LYS A 150 9.86 -23.28 -2.44
N THR A 151 9.08 -23.21 -3.50
CA THR A 151 9.28 -22.26 -4.59
C THR A 151 8.41 -21.02 -4.36
N VAL A 152 9.04 -19.85 -4.32
CA VAL A 152 8.36 -18.55 -4.16
C VAL A 152 8.50 -17.75 -5.45
N GLY A 153 7.38 -17.32 -6.02
CA GLY A 153 7.31 -16.47 -7.20
C GLY A 153 7.15 -14.99 -6.79
N ILE A 154 8.09 -14.16 -7.16
CA ILE A 154 8.07 -12.72 -6.95
C ILE A 154 7.70 -12.04 -8.27
N VAL A 155 6.52 -11.42 -8.30
CA VAL A 155 6.04 -10.67 -9.47
C VAL A 155 6.33 -9.18 -9.24
N GLY A 156 7.33 -8.67 -9.95
CA GLY A 156 7.89 -7.33 -9.78
C GLY A 156 9.13 -7.32 -8.87
N THR A 157 10.27 -6.92 -9.43
CA THR A 157 11.56 -6.83 -8.73
C THR A 157 12.02 -5.38 -8.56
N GLY A 158 11.07 -4.51 -8.26
CA GLY A 158 11.32 -3.16 -7.78
C GLY A 158 11.99 -3.17 -6.40
N ARG A 159 12.00 -2.02 -5.71
CA ARG A 159 12.65 -1.87 -4.39
C ARG A 159 12.10 -2.89 -3.38
N ILE A 160 10.77 -3.04 -3.28
CA ILE A 160 10.10 -3.93 -2.32
C ILE A 160 10.29 -5.39 -2.70
N GLY A 161 10.00 -5.76 -3.96
CA GLY A 161 10.07 -7.16 -4.40
C GLY A 161 11.47 -7.75 -4.27
N ARG A 162 12.53 -6.95 -4.47
CA ARG A 162 13.91 -7.40 -4.26
C ARG A 162 14.20 -7.71 -2.80
N ILE A 163 13.70 -6.92 -1.86
CA ILE A 163 13.87 -7.16 -0.42
C ILE A 163 13.07 -8.41 -0.02
N ALA A 164 11.82 -8.52 -0.45
CA ALA A 164 11.00 -9.71 -0.18
C ALA A 164 11.69 -10.99 -0.70
N ALA A 165 12.22 -10.96 -1.93
CA ALA A 165 12.97 -12.07 -2.51
C ALA A 165 14.19 -12.47 -1.67
N GLN A 166 14.97 -11.49 -1.16
CA GLN A 166 16.11 -11.75 -0.29
C GLN A 166 15.70 -12.39 1.04
N ILE A 167 14.60 -11.92 1.64
CA ILE A 167 14.07 -12.51 2.88
C ILE A 167 13.64 -13.96 2.64
N PHE A 168 12.95 -14.27 1.52
CA PHE A 168 12.57 -15.63 1.17
C PHE A 168 13.78 -16.53 0.92
N ARG A 169 14.87 -16.01 0.32
CA ARG A 169 16.15 -16.75 0.25
C ARG A 169 16.70 -17.09 1.63
N GLY A 170 16.53 -16.19 2.62
CA GLY A 170 16.90 -16.46 4.01
C GLY A 170 16.08 -17.56 4.68
N PHE A 171 14.92 -17.92 4.13
CA PHE A 171 14.13 -19.09 4.53
C PHE A 171 14.46 -20.37 3.74
N ASP A 172 15.56 -20.40 3.00
CA ASP A 172 15.95 -21.50 2.10
C ASP A 172 14.90 -21.83 1.00
N CYS A 173 14.11 -20.83 0.60
CA CYS A 173 13.20 -20.98 -0.54
C CYS A 173 13.97 -20.91 -1.86
N ARG A 174 13.51 -21.66 -2.88
CA ARG A 174 13.83 -21.34 -4.28
C ARG A 174 13.03 -20.12 -4.67
N VAL A 175 13.67 -19.06 -5.17
CA VAL A 175 12.98 -17.84 -5.57
C VAL A 175 13.01 -17.68 -7.08
N LEU A 176 11.82 -17.69 -7.68
CA LEU A 176 11.57 -17.31 -9.07
C LEU A 176 11.14 -15.86 -9.11
N ALA A 177 11.57 -15.09 -10.09
CA ALA A 177 11.22 -13.70 -10.26
C ALA A 177 10.73 -13.40 -11.68
N PHE A 178 9.81 -12.48 -11.80
CA PHE A 178 9.39 -11.88 -13.06
C PHE A 178 9.41 -10.36 -12.95
N ASP A 179 9.98 -9.71 -13.95
CA ASP A 179 9.91 -8.26 -14.14
C ASP A 179 10.02 -7.93 -15.63
N THR A 180 9.45 -6.82 -16.06
CA THR A 180 9.61 -6.31 -17.42
C THR A 180 11.02 -5.82 -17.70
N VAL A 181 11.77 -5.43 -16.64
CA VAL A 181 13.17 -5.00 -16.70
C VAL A 181 14.00 -5.79 -15.68
N PRO A 182 14.44 -7.03 -16.02
CA PRO A 182 15.19 -7.87 -15.11
C PRO A 182 16.53 -7.27 -14.67
N ASN A 183 16.86 -7.38 -13.38
CA ASN A 183 18.18 -7.01 -12.83
C ASN A 183 19.04 -8.26 -12.66
N LEU A 184 19.72 -8.68 -13.72
CA LEU A 184 20.51 -9.92 -13.73
C LEU A 184 21.71 -9.91 -12.74
N PRO A 185 22.46 -8.80 -12.56
CA PRO A 185 23.52 -8.75 -11.54
C PRO A 185 23.00 -9.01 -10.13
N TRP A 186 21.90 -8.38 -9.75
CA TRP A 186 21.25 -8.61 -8.46
C TRP A 186 20.74 -10.05 -8.32
N ALA A 187 20.09 -10.59 -9.34
CA ALA A 187 19.58 -11.96 -9.31
C ALA A 187 20.72 -12.97 -9.09
N LYS A 188 21.84 -12.81 -9.79
CA LYS A 188 23.04 -13.65 -9.60
C LYS A 188 23.62 -13.53 -8.19
N GLN A 189 23.65 -12.31 -7.62
CA GLN A 189 24.19 -12.07 -6.27
C GLN A 189 23.38 -12.80 -5.19
N TYR A 190 22.05 -12.89 -5.35
CA TYR A 190 21.15 -13.45 -4.33
C TYR A 190 20.59 -14.83 -4.71
N ASP A 191 21.13 -15.47 -5.75
CA ASP A 191 20.68 -16.78 -6.25
C ASP A 191 19.17 -16.81 -6.54
N ILE A 192 18.72 -15.83 -7.35
CA ILE A 192 17.33 -15.65 -7.79
C ILE A 192 17.25 -15.93 -9.29
N GLU A 193 16.24 -16.67 -9.71
CA GLU A 193 16.05 -17.09 -11.10
C GLU A 193 14.93 -16.25 -11.74
N TYR A 194 15.24 -15.47 -12.79
CA TYR A 194 14.21 -14.84 -13.61
C TYR A 194 13.60 -15.86 -14.56
N THR A 195 12.27 -15.84 -14.65
CA THR A 195 11.50 -16.74 -15.53
C THR A 195 10.32 -16.02 -16.18
N GLN A 196 9.62 -16.68 -17.10
CA GLN A 196 8.39 -16.15 -17.67
C GLN A 196 7.27 -16.18 -16.64
N LEU A 197 6.35 -15.21 -16.73
CA LEU A 197 5.27 -15.05 -15.75
C LEU A 197 4.39 -16.32 -15.63
N ASN A 198 4.09 -16.98 -16.76
CA ASN A 198 3.29 -18.21 -16.74
C ASN A 198 4.01 -19.36 -16.02
N ASP A 199 5.31 -19.52 -16.22
CA ASP A 199 6.11 -20.57 -15.57
C ASP A 199 6.20 -20.31 -14.07
N LEU A 200 6.34 -19.04 -13.68
CA LEU A 200 6.30 -18.63 -12.28
C LEU A 200 4.97 -19.03 -11.62
N PHE A 201 3.83 -18.74 -12.25
CA PHE A 201 2.51 -19.09 -11.71
C PHE A 201 2.30 -20.60 -11.58
N GLN A 202 2.75 -21.39 -12.56
CA GLN A 202 2.58 -22.84 -12.56
C GLN A 202 3.48 -23.56 -11.53
N THR A 203 4.62 -22.96 -11.18
CA THR A 203 5.66 -23.63 -10.39
C THR A 203 5.64 -23.22 -8.92
N SER A 204 5.19 -22.00 -8.62
CA SER A 204 5.33 -21.41 -7.28
C SER A 204 4.34 -21.99 -6.26
N ASP A 205 4.84 -22.32 -5.08
CA ASP A 205 4.03 -22.65 -3.90
C ASP A 205 3.47 -21.40 -3.22
N VAL A 206 4.20 -20.28 -3.36
CA VAL A 206 3.80 -18.95 -2.87
C VAL A 206 4.02 -17.94 -3.98
N ILE A 207 3.06 -17.07 -4.23
CA ILE A 207 3.14 -15.98 -5.21
C ILE A 207 2.96 -14.66 -4.46
N SER A 208 3.88 -13.73 -4.66
CA SER A 208 3.83 -12.39 -4.05
C SER A 208 3.90 -11.29 -5.09
N LEU A 209 2.93 -10.38 -5.03
CA LEU A 209 2.76 -9.30 -6.01
C LEU A 209 3.43 -8.00 -5.51
N HIS A 210 4.36 -7.46 -6.33
CA HIS A 210 5.10 -6.23 -6.05
C HIS A 210 5.19 -5.33 -7.29
N VAL A 211 4.15 -5.34 -8.13
CA VAL A 211 4.02 -4.50 -9.32
C VAL A 211 3.10 -3.31 -9.08
N PRO A 212 3.27 -2.18 -9.78
CA PRO A 212 2.32 -1.08 -9.77
C PRO A 212 1.03 -1.47 -10.48
N LEU A 213 -0.06 -0.75 -10.19
CA LEU A 213 -1.30 -0.85 -10.96
C LEU A 213 -1.17 0.00 -12.24
N THR A 214 -1.25 -0.65 -13.39
CA THR A 214 -1.27 -0.07 -14.73
C THR A 214 -2.38 -0.73 -15.54
N ALA A 215 -2.60 -0.30 -16.78
CA ALA A 215 -3.55 -0.96 -17.66
C ALA A 215 -3.18 -2.44 -17.92
N GLU A 216 -1.89 -2.76 -17.98
CA GLU A 216 -1.38 -4.10 -18.24
C GLU A 216 -1.42 -5.00 -17.00
N THR A 217 -1.39 -4.42 -15.80
CA THR A 217 -1.42 -5.17 -14.53
C THR A 217 -2.79 -5.16 -13.86
N TYR A 218 -3.77 -4.42 -14.38
CA TYR A 218 -5.15 -4.48 -13.95
C TYR A 218 -5.68 -5.91 -14.08
N HIS A 219 -6.21 -6.48 -12.99
CA HIS A 219 -6.65 -7.88 -12.91
C HIS A 219 -5.60 -8.88 -13.43
N LEU A 220 -4.31 -8.62 -13.13
CA LEU A 220 -3.21 -9.55 -13.43
C LEU A 220 -3.52 -10.96 -12.90
N ILE A 221 -4.13 -11.04 -11.72
CA ILE A 221 -4.69 -12.26 -11.15
C ILE A 221 -6.20 -12.27 -11.44
N GLY A 222 -6.52 -12.65 -12.65
CA GLY A 222 -7.88 -12.86 -13.15
C GLY A 222 -8.14 -14.33 -13.50
N TYR A 223 -9.21 -14.60 -14.22
CA TYR A 223 -9.68 -15.95 -14.54
C TYR A 223 -8.62 -16.83 -15.21
N GLU A 224 -7.96 -16.32 -16.28
CA GLU A 224 -6.95 -17.09 -17.03
C GLU A 224 -5.69 -17.35 -16.21
N THR A 225 -5.29 -16.40 -15.37
CA THR A 225 -4.12 -16.54 -14.51
C THR A 225 -4.38 -17.53 -13.38
N LEU A 226 -5.51 -17.43 -12.69
CA LEU A 226 -5.87 -18.33 -11.59
C LEU A 226 -5.91 -19.79 -12.03
N ARG A 227 -6.37 -20.08 -13.23
CA ARG A 227 -6.35 -21.45 -13.79
C ARG A 227 -4.95 -22.03 -14.00
N ARG A 228 -3.95 -21.16 -14.17
CA ARG A 228 -2.54 -21.56 -14.38
C ARG A 228 -1.76 -21.66 -13.08
N ILE A 229 -2.22 -20.97 -12.03
CA ILE A 229 -1.59 -21.03 -10.72
C ILE A 229 -1.63 -22.47 -10.20
N LYS A 230 -0.51 -22.92 -9.65
CA LYS A 230 -0.38 -24.22 -9.01
C LYS A 230 -1.46 -24.43 -7.96
N GLN A 231 -2.16 -25.58 -8.04
CA GLN A 231 -3.16 -25.92 -7.02
C GLN A 231 -2.54 -25.97 -5.62
N GLY A 232 -3.19 -25.35 -4.65
CA GLY A 232 -2.71 -25.23 -3.28
C GLY A 232 -1.70 -24.11 -3.07
N ALA A 233 -1.38 -23.31 -4.09
CA ALA A 233 -0.50 -22.14 -3.93
C ALA A 233 -1.10 -21.08 -3.02
N PHE A 234 -0.22 -20.33 -2.36
CA PHE A 234 -0.56 -19.15 -1.56
C PHE A 234 -0.36 -17.88 -2.38
N LEU A 235 -1.33 -16.96 -2.33
CA LEU A 235 -1.25 -15.66 -3.01
C LEU A 235 -1.15 -14.54 -1.97
N ILE A 236 -0.19 -13.63 -2.16
CA ILE A 236 0.01 -12.48 -1.29
C ILE A 236 -0.02 -11.19 -2.12
N ASN A 237 -0.86 -10.24 -1.71
CA ASN A 237 -0.91 -8.92 -2.33
C ASN A 237 -0.77 -7.81 -1.29
N THR A 238 0.37 -7.13 -1.30
CA THR A 238 0.67 -5.94 -0.51
C THR A 238 0.95 -4.72 -1.42
N SER A 239 0.46 -4.77 -2.66
CA SER A 239 0.70 -3.73 -3.68
C SER A 239 -0.52 -2.87 -3.95
N ARG A 240 -1.45 -3.35 -4.80
CA ARG A 240 -2.72 -2.66 -5.13
C ARG A 240 -3.84 -3.69 -5.24
N GLY A 241 -5.02 -3.37 -4.70
CA GLY A 241 -6.18 -4.27 -4.71
C GLY A 241 -6.56 -4.70 -6.11
N LYS A 242 -6.67 -3.77 -7.04
CA LYS A 242 -7.07 -4.00 -8.46
C LYS A 242 -6.07 -4.80 -9.32
N LEU A 243 -5.00 -5.33 -8.73
CA LEU A 243 -4.19 -6.38 -9.36
C LEU A 243 -4.90 -7.74 -9.35
N VAL A 244 -5.88 -7.92 -8.47
CA VAL A 244 -6.61 -9.17 -8.27
C VAL A 244 -8.09 -8.92 -8.54
N ASP A 245 -8.69 -9.71 -9.40
CA ASP A 245 -10.14 -9.76 -9.61
C ASP A 245 -10.77 -10.48 -8.41
N THR A 246 -11.49 -9.74 -7.58
CA THR A 246 -12.07 -10.24 -6.34
C THR A 246 -13.11 -11.34 -6.57
N THR A 247 -13.98 -11.19 -7.57
CA THR A 247 -15.01 -12.18 -7.89
C THR A 247 -14.37 -13.52 -8.28
N VAL A 248 -13.35 -13.48 -9.14
CA VAL A 248 -12.63 -14.69 -9.60
C VAL A 248 -11.82 -15.31 -8.47
N LEU A 249 -11.23 -14.50 -7.59
CA LEU A 249 -10.53 -14.95 -6.39
C LEU A 249 -11.45 -15.74 -5.46
N ILE A 250 -12.65 -15.21 -5.18
CA ILE A 250 -13.68 -15.87 -4.37
C ILE A 250 -14.08 -17.22 -4.97
N ASP A 251 -14.30 -17.28 -6.28
CA ASP A 251 -14.64 -18.53 -6.96
C ASP A 251 -13.51 -19.57 -6.85
N SER A 252 -12.26 -19.15 -6.98
CA SER A 252 -11.07 -19.98 -6.79
C SER A 252 -10.97 -20.53 -5.35
N LEU A 253 -11.25 -19.72 -4.34
CA LEU A 253 -11.28 -20.13 -2.93
C LEU A 253 -12.39 -21.14 -2.66
N LYS A 254 -13.60 -20.92 -3.19
CA LYS A 254 -14.74 -21.86 -3.08
C LYS A 254 -14.41 -23.25 -3.67
N ARG A 255 -13.60 -23.29 -4.72
CA ARG A 255 -13.16 -24.54 -5.37
C ARG A 255 -11.93 -25.17 -4.68
N ASN A 256 -11.42 -24.59 -3.61
CA ASN A 256 -10.19 -25.04 -2.94
C ASN A 256 -8.98 -25.10 -3.91
N HIS A 257 -8.93 -24.21 -4.89
CA HIS A 257 -7.80 -24.15 -5.83
C HIS A 257 -6.58 -23.48 -5.19
N LEU A 258 -6.78 -22.34 -4.50
CA LEU A 258 -5.73 -21.69 -3.71
C LEU A 258 -5.67 -22.28 -2.30
N GLY A 259 -4.46 -22.52 -1.81
CA GLY A 259 -4.19 -22.97 -0.45
C GLY A 259 -4.43 -21.87 0.59
N GLY A 260 -4.13 -20.62 0.24
CA GLY A 260 -4.38 -19.47 1.08
C GLY A 260 -4.18 -18.13 0.36
N VAL A 261 -4.80 -17.10 0.90
CA VAL A 261 -4.72 -15.73 0.35
C VAL A 261 -4.47 -14.74 1.48
N ALA A 262 -3.45 -13.89 1.32
CA ALA A 262 -3.14 -12.81 2.24
C ALA A 262 -3.16 -11.46 1.50
N LEU A 263 -4.01 -10.57 1.93
CA LEU A 263 -4.24 -9.27 1.30
C LEU A 263 -4.00 -8.16 2.32
N ASP A 264 -3.11 -7.21 2.01
CA ASP A 264 -3.04 -5.93 2.72
C ASP A 264 -3.85 -4.84 2.00
N VAL A 265 -4.21 -5.12 0.75
CA VAL A 265 -4.97 -4.23 -0.13
C VAL A 265 -6.18 -4.97 -0.71
N TYR A 266 -7.25 -4.24 -0.96
CA TYR A 266 -8.49 -4.78 -1.49
C TYR A 266 -8.94 -3.99 -2.72
N GLU A 267 -9.66 -4.62 -3.65
CA GLU A 267 -10.05 -4.00 -4.91
C GLU A 267 -10.92 -2.76 -4.71
N GLU A 268 -11.92 -2.84 -3.83
CA GLU A 268 -12.85 -1.77 -3.50
C GLU A 268 -12.61 -1.21 -2.08
N GLU A 269 -11.32 -1.04 -1.71
CA GLU A 269 -10.93 -0.56 -0.37
C GLU A 269 -11.33 0.90 -0.09
N GLU A 270 -11.67 1.66 -1.13
CA GLU A 270 -12.04 3.07 -1.01
C GLU A 270 -13.32 3.23 -0.16
N GLY A 271 -13.23 4.03 0.91
CA GLY A 271 -14.34 4.24 1.83
C GLY A 271 -14.53 3.15 2.89
N ILE A 272 -13.71 2.09 2.86
CA ILE A 272 -13.75 0.99 3.82
C ILE A 272 -12.46 0.99 4.67
N PHE A 273 -11.29 0.93 4.03
CA PHE A 273 -10.03 0.86 4.76
C PHE A 273 -9.69 2.20 5.42
N PHE A 274 -8.96 2.13 6.54
CA PHE A 274 -8.61 3.24 7.44
C PHE A 274 -9.79 3.84 8.23
N GLU A 275 -11.00 3.25 8.17
CA GLU A 275 -12.18 3.69 8.91
C GLU A 275 -12.64 2.62 9.91
N ASP A 276 -13.31 3.07 10.99
CA ASP A 276 -13.94 2.16 11.95
C ASP A 276 -15.40 1.90 11.59
N HIS A 277 -15.65 0.73 11.02
CA HIS A 277 -16.99 0.25 10.69
C HIS A 277 -17.56 -0.72 11.74
N SER A 278 -16.94 -0.88 12.91
CA SER A 278 -17.33 -1.89 13.90
C SER A 278 -18.76 -1.74 14.43
N GLN A 279 -19.33 -0.53 14.31
CA GLN A 279 -20.71 -0.21 14.74
C GLN A 279 -21.72 -0.22 13.59
N HIS A 280 -21.30 -0.53 12.37
CA HIS A 280 -22.14 -0.48 11.17
C HIS A 280 -22.09 -1.78 10.40
N VAL A 281 -23.17 -2.06 9.64
CA VAL A 281 -23.17 -3.19 8.72
C VAL A 281 -22.33 -2.82 7.49
N LEU A 282 -21.27 -3.57 7.25
CA LEU A 282 -20.47 -3.41 6.04
C LEU A 282 -21.29 -3.86 4.82
N GLN A 283 -21.45 -2.97 3.84
CA GLN A 283 -22.31 -3.22 2.67
C GLN A 283 -21.57 -3.97 1.54
N ASP A 284 -20.30 -4.22 1.68
CA ASP A 284 -19.49 -4.95 0.71
C ASP A 284 -19.63 -6.47 0.91
N ASP A 285 -20.42 -7.11 0.07
CA ASP A 285 -20.72 -8.55 0.16
C ASP A 285 -19.48 -9.42 -0.14
N GLU A 286 -18.62 -8.98 -1.06
CA GLU A 286 -17.41 -9.72 -1.43
C GLU A 286 -16.37 -9.69 -0.32
N LEU A 287 -16.14 -8.53 0.29
CA LEU A 287 -15.25 -8.41 1.44
C LEU A 287 -15.79 -9.20 2.64
N ASN A 288 -17.09 -9.08 2.94
CA ASN A 288 -17.74 -9.88 3.99
C ASN A 288 -17.51 -11.38 3.76
N LEU A 289 -17.68 -11.84 2.51
CA LEU A 289 -17.47 -13.24 2.16
C LEU A 289 -15.99 -13.64 2.29
N LEU A 290 -15.05 -12.81 1.84
CA LEU A 290 -13.61 -13.06 1.99
C LEU A 290 -13.22 -13.23 3.45
N LEU A 291 -13.77 -12.42 4.36
CA LEU A 291 -13.50 -12.51 5.80
C LEU A 291 -14.01 -13.81 6.44
N THR A 292 -14.93 -14.55 5.79
CA THR A 292 -15.42 -15.85 6.29
C THR A 292 -14.51 -17.02 5.93
N PHE A 293 -13.65 -16.91 4.92
CA PHE A 293 -12.78 -18.01 4.51
C PHE A 293 -11.68 -18.28 5.55
N PRO A 294 -11.50 -19.54 5.99
CA PRO A 294 -10.50 -19.87 7.02
C PRO A 294 -9.04 -19.74 6.53
N ASN A 295 -8.85 -19.71 5.23
CA ASN A 295 -7.55 -19.59 4.54
C ASN A 295 -7.37 -18.21 3.86
N VAL A 296 -8.08 -17.18 4.34
CA VAL A 296 -7.91 -15.79 3.93
C VAL A 296 -7.50 -14.96 5.13
N LEU A 297 -6.50 -14.10 4.95
CA LEU A 297 -6.05 -13.12 5.93
C LEU A 297 -6.03 -11.74 5.27
N ILE A 298 -6.75 -10.78 5.85
CA ILE A 298 -6.82 -9.41 5.34
C ILE A 298 -6.34 -8.45 6.42
N THR A 299 -5.49 -7.50 6.03
CA THR A 299 -5.11 -6.32 6.82
C THR A 299 -5.49 -5.07 6.06
N SER A 300 -5.69 -3.95 6.74
CA SER A 300 -6.30 -2.75 6.15
C SER A 300 -5.25 -1.77 5.64
N HIS A 301 -4.49 -2.16 4.60
CA HIS A 301 -3.48 -1.36 3.90
C HIS A 301 -2.45 -0.77 4.87
N GLN A 302 -1.99 -1.60 5.82
CA GLN A 302 -1.08 -1.19 6.91
C GLN A 302 0.37 -1.63 6.72
N ALA A 303 0.72 -2.24 5.59
CA ALA A 303 2.07 -2.76 5.34
C ALA A 303 3.18 -1.68 5.47
N PHE A 304 2.82 -0.41 5.30
CA PHE A 304 3.74 0.71 5.46
C PHE A 304 3.93 1.15 6.92
N LEU A 305 3.03 0.79 7.84
CA LEU A 305 2.88 1.40 9.16
C LEU A 305 4.00 0.96 10.12
N THR A 306 5.18 1.53 9.96
CA THR A 306 6.35 1.37 10.85
C THR A 306 6.90 2.74 11.26
N GLN A 307 7.66 2.78 12.35
CA GLN A 307 8.29 4.02 12.82
C GLN A 307 9.19 4.65 11.76
N GLU A 308 9.98 3.83 11.07
CA GLU A 308 10.88 4.26 10.01
C GLU A 308 10.13 4.88 8.84
N ALA A 309 9.03 4.23 8.42
CA ALA A 309 8.20 4.74 7.33
C ALA A 309 7.53 6.05 7.71
N LEU A 310 6.92 6.15 8.89
CA LEU A 310 6.26 7.36 9.37
C LEU A 310 7.24 8.53 9.57
N ASN A 311 8.44 8.26 10.09
CA ASN A 311 9.51 9.25 10.18
C ASN A 311 9.86 9.80 8.79
N GLU A 312 10.08 8.93 7.81
CA GLU A 312 10.48 9.34 6.47
C GLU A 312 9.33 10.05 5.72
N LEU A 313 8.09 9.57 5.87
CA LEU A 313 6.90 10.22 5.32
C LEU A 313 6.76 11.66 5.82
N ALA A 314 6.85 11.87 7.14
CA ALA A 314 6.76 13.21 7.72
C ALA A 314 7.93 14.09 7.27
N ARG A 315 9.17 13.58 7.37
CA ARG A 315 10.38 14.32 6.99
C ARG A 315 10.36 14.79 5.55
N VAL A 316 10.09 13.88 4.60
CA VAL A 316 10.10 14.22 3.17
C VAL A 316 8.92 15.13 2.79
N THR A 317 7.74 14.91 3.37
CA THR A 317 6.57 15.78 3.11
C THR A 317 6.83 17.21 3.60
N ILE A 318 7.37 17.36 4.82
CA ILE A 318 7.74 18.66 5.39
C ILE A 318 8.80 19.34 4.53
N ASP A 319 9.83 18.60 4.10
CA ASP A 319 10.89 19.13 3.25
C ASP A 319 10.35 19.61 1.88
N ASN A 320 9.46 18.84 1.24
CA ASN A 320 8.78 19.24 0.01
C ASN A 320 8.01 20.56 0.17
N ILE A 321 7.29 20.71 1.29
CA ILE A 321 6.52 21.94 1.59
C ILE A 321 7.47 23.11 1.79
N LEU A 322 8.51 22.97 2.61
CA LEU A 322 9.46 24.03 2.89
C LEU A 322 10.28 24.44 1.68
N GLN A 323 10.68 23.49 0.82
CA GLN A 323 11.35 23.81 -0.43
C GLN A 323 10.46 24.65 -1.35
N PHE A 324 9.21 24.21 -1.54
CA PHE A 324 8.25 24.94 -2.38
C PHE A 324 8.03 26.38 -1.93
N VAL A 325 7.77 26.59 -0.64
CA VAL A 325 7.46 27.93 -0.11
C VAL A 325 8.67 28.86 -0.14
N ASN A 326 9.87 28.32 0.05
CA ASN A 326 11.11 29.08 -0.06
C ASN A 326 11.54 29.34 -1.51
N GLY A 327 10.69 29.04 -2.51
CA GLY A 327 11.00 29.21 -3.93
C GLY A 327 12.14 28.31 -4.42
N ARG A 328 12.44 27.21 -3.70
CA ARG A 328 13.44 26.22 -4.09
C ARG A 328 12.77 25.11 -4.92
N ALA A 329 13.54 24.48 -5.80
CA ALA A 329 13.06 23.33 -6.53
C ALA A 329 12.82 22.15 -5.59
N ILE A 330 11.65 21.54 -5.67
CA ILE A 330 11.38 20.23 -5.06
C ILE A 330 12.28 19.19 -5.75
N TYR A 331 12.75 18.18 -5.03
CA TYR A 331 13.54 17.11 -5.65
C TYR A 331 12.78 16.46 -6.80
N LEU A 332 13.49 16.17 -7.90
CA LEU A 332 12.89 15.72 -9.17
C LEU A 332 12.03 14.44 -8.99
N ASP A 333 12.47 13.51 -8.14
CA ASP A 333 11.74 12.27 -7.86
C ASP A 333 10.46 12.50 -7.02
N ASN A 334 10.39 13.62 -6.29
CA ASN A 334 9.26 13.96 -5.44
C ASN A 334 8.20 14.78 -6.18
N GLN A 335 8.61 15.56 -7.18
CA GLN A 335 7.71 16.44 -7.94
C GLN A 335 6.97 15.65 -9.03
N LEU A 336 5.65 15.81 -9.10
CA LEU A 336 4.80 15.16 -10.10
C LEU A 336 4.35 16.15 -11.21
N CYS A 337 4.16 17.40 -10.85
CA CYS A 337 3.91 18.50 -11.79
C CYS A 337 4.19 19.88 -11.15
#